data_868e63520a0398b61483b2d4fd747edb
#
_entry.id   868e63520a0398b61483b2d4fd747edb
#
_cell.length_a   1.000
_cell.length_b   1.000
_cell.length_c   1.000
_cell.angle_alpha   90.00
_cell.angle_beta   90.00
_cell.angle_gamma   90.00
#
_symmetry.space_group_name_H-M   'P 1'
#
loop_
_entity.id
_entity.type
_entity.pdbx_description
1 polymer ?
#
loop_
_entity_poly.entity_id
_entity_poly.type
_entity_poly.pdbx_seq_one_letter_code
_entity_poly.pdbx_strand_id
1 'polypeptide(L)'
;ETMFRDSLGVDFEPFLREIYTAKGLPVFEVRDAKMRKIETNEYSGFQISCKVLNSGETDGIFSFGGLLGYMPREEVLKDYYLPAGKALEIWLPCDKRPLYVGYCTNISGNRPMDILVNCSVENEIVTECVGGEREIDSMYFRKSGNDEIVVDDQDPGFSLVDASSRNKIYAFLHRDQKKKKYEKPISAPGTWRLVYNKVFYGEPECTAYYKICGTGESKAVWRANLPENGLYEVFVANQSDYAASSIFALITGVHSLSRVYQYYT
;
A
#
# COMPACT_ATOMS: atom_id res chain seq x y z
N GLU A 1 -7.03 -10.50 32.90
CA GLU A 1 -6.84 -11.79 32.18
C GLU A 1 -7.94 -12.78 32.45
N THR A 2 -8.16 -13.17 33.72
CA THR A 2 -9.20 -14.12 34.12
C THR A 2 -10.59 -13.70 33.66
N MET A 3 -10.93 -12.42 33.74
CA MET A 3 -12.24 -11.87 33.35
C MET A 3 -12.59 -12.10 31.88
N PHE A 4 -11.62 -11.98 30.95
CA PHE A 4 -11.85 -12.24 29.52
C PHE A 4 -11.98 -13.74 29.23
N ARG A 5 -11.14 -14.55 29.86
CA ARG A 5 -11.24 -16.02 29.75
C ARG A 5 -12.59 -16.53 30.23
N ASP A 6 -13.06 -16.05 31.39
CA ASP A 6 -14.30 -16.49 32.01
C ASP A 6 -15.54 -15.96 31.25
N SER A 7 -15.45 -14.78 30.63
CA SER A 7 -16.59 -14.16 29.94
C SER A 7 -16.70 -14.56 28.46
N LEU A 8 -15.59 -14.76 27.77
CA LEU A 8 -15.54 -14.98 26.32
C LEU A 8 -15.01 -16.37 25.94
N GLY A 9 -14.50 -17.14 26.90
CA GLY A 9 -13.87 -18.43 26.62
C GLY A 9 -12.56 -18.33 25.81
N VAL A 10 -12.01 -17.14 25.69
CA VAL A 10 -10.81 -16.88 24.87
C VAL A 10 -9.62 -16.56 25.77
N ASP A 11 -8.54 -17.29 25.60
CA ASP A 11 -7.27 -17.02 26.27
C ASP A 11 -6.42 -16.03 25.45
N PHE A 12 -6.35 -14.79 25.89
CA PHE A 12 -5.56 -13.74 25.26
C PHE A 12 -4.10 -13.70 25.73
N GLU A 13 -3.73 -14.49 26.75
CA GLU A 13 -2.37 -14.44 27.32
C GLU A 13 -1.28 -14.75 26.27
N PRO A 14 -1.41 -15.80 25.43
CA PRO A 14 -0.42 -16.08 24.40
C PRO A 14 -0.24 -14.90 23.42
N PHE A 15 -1.35 -14.34 22.98
CA PHE A 15 -1.35 -13.20 22.05
C PHE A 15 -0.73 -11.93 22.67
N LEU A 16 -1.09 -11.58 23.90
CA LEU A 16 -0.50 -10.45 24.60
C LEU A 16 0.99 -10.67 24.84
N ARG A 17 1.37 -11.88 25.25
CA ARG A 17 2.78 -12.23 25.46
C ARG A 17 3.58 -12.06 24.18
N GLU A 18 3.06 -12.51 23.06
CA GLU A 18 3.69 -12.37 21.75
C GLU A 18 3.88 -10.90 21.38
N ILE A 19 2.86 -10.06 21.50
CA ILE A 19 2.96 -8.61 21.27
C ILE A 19 4.07 -7.96 22.11
N TYR A 20 4.21 -8.34 23.39
CA TYR A 20 5.21 -7.76 24.30
C TYR A 20 6.62 -8.31 24.09
N THR A 21 6.77 -9.51 23.57
CA THR A 21 8.07 -10.19 23.42
C THR A 21 8.57 -10.21 21.98
N ALA A 22 7.69 -9.95 21.02
CA ALA A 22 8.03 -9.93 19.62
C ALA A 22 9.06 -8.84 19.30
N LYS A 23 10.05 -9.18 18.50
CA LYS A 23 11.07 -8.22 18.04
C LYS A 23 10.67 -7.48 16.78
N GLY A 24 9.57 -7.86 16.14
CA GLY A 24 9.04 -7.27 14.93
C GLY A 24 7.51 -7.24 14.95
N LEU A 25 6.92 -6.75 13.88
CA LEU A 25 5.48 -6.74 13.65
C LEU A 25 5.16 -7.62 12.43
N PRO A 26 3.92 -8.14 12.33
CA PRO A 26 3.45 -8.73 11.10
C PRO A 26 3.45 -7.67 9.99
N VAL A 27 3.70 -8.10 8.77
CA VAL A 27 3.67 -7.24 7.57
C VAL A 27 2.88 -7.97 6.51
N PHE A 28 1.81 -7.37 6.02
CA PHE A 28 0.93 -8.00 5.06
C PHE A 28 1.12 -7.43 3.66
N GLU A 29 1.37 -8.32 2.70
CA GLU A 29 1.40 -8.03 1.27
C GLU A 29 0.16 -8.64 0.62
N VAL A 30 -0.56 -7.86 -0.20
CA VAL A 30 -1.78 -8.30 -0.88
C VAL A 30 -1.61 -8.26 -2.38
N ARG A 31 -1.93 -9.35 -3.05
CA ARG A 31 -1.85 -9.46 -4.51
C ARG A 31 -3.10 -10.09 -5.11
N ASP A 32 -3.27 -9.93 -6.42
CA ASP A 32 -4.31 -10.54 -7.23
C ASP A 32 -5.72 -10.34 -6.68
N ALA A 33 -6.00 -9.14 -6.21
CA ALA A 33 -7.35 -8.81 -5.79
C ALA A 33 -8.30 -8.82 -7.00
N LYS A 34 -9.37 -9.62 -6.90
CA LYS A 34 -10.31 -9.89 -7.96
C LYS A 34 -11.74 -9.77 -7.46
N MET A 35 -12.62 -9.38 -8.37
CA MET A 35 -14.06 -9.37 -8.16
C MET A 35 -14.72 -10.18 -9.26
N ARG A 36 -15.53 -11.15 -8.89
CA ARG A 36 -16.29 -12.01 -9.79
C ARG A 36 -17.75 -12.00 -9.43
N LYS A 37 -18.60 -12.28 -10.41
CA LYS A 37 -20.02 -12.54 -10.16
C LYS A 37 -20.21 -13.98 -9.70
N ILE A 38 -21.08 -14.21 -8.73
CA ILE A 38 -21.49 -15.54 -8.31
C ILE A 38 -22.92 -15.80 -8.83
N GLU A 39 -23.11 -16.94 -9.46
CA GLU A 39 -24.42 -17.46 -9.81
C GLU A 39 -24.45 -18.97 -9.53
N THR A 40 -25.03 -19.33 -8.40
CA THR A 40 -25.32 -20.73 -8.04
C THR A 40 -26.82 -20.92 -7.95
N ASN A 41 -27.28 -22.15 -7.78
CA ASN A 41 -28.71 -22.43 -7.60
C ASN A 41 -29.29 -21.80 -6.31
N GLU A 42 -28.45 -21.52 -5.32
CA GLU A 42 -28.85 -21.08 -3.98
C GLU A 42 -28.46 -19.61 -3.70
N TYR A 43 -27.47 -19.08 -4.44
CA TYR A 43 -26.92 -17.77 -4.16
C TYR A 43 -26.55 -17.01 -5.44
N SER A 44 -26.92 -15.73 -5.48
CA SER A 44 -26.51 -14.81 -6.54
C SER A 44 -25.95 -13.54 -5.90
N GLY A 45 -24.73 -13.16 -6.28
CA GLY A 45 -24.02 -12.02 -5.70
C GLY A 45 -22.66 -11.82 -6.33
N PHE A 46 -21.71 -11.38 -5.52
CA PHE A 46 -20.32 -11.17 -5.92
C PHE A 46 -19.37 -11.91 -4.98
N GLN A 47 -18.20 -12.20 -5.48
CA GLN A 47 -17.08 -12.72 -4.70
C GLN A 47 -15.91 -11.76 -4.85
N ILE A 48 -15.36 -11.35 -3.74
CA ILE A 48 -14.05 -10.69 -3.70
C ILE A 48 -13.01 -11.71 -3.24
N SER A 49 -11.86 -11.70 -3.88
CA SER A 49 -10.77 -12.60 -3.53
C SER A 49 -9.45 -11.87 -3.60
N CYS A 50 -8.47 -12.35 -2.83
CA CYS A 50 -7.09 -11.91 -2.94
C CYS A 50 -6.15 -12.99 -2.40
N LYS A 51 -4.86 -12.79 -2.62
CA LYS A 51 -3.80 -13.54 -1.98
C LYS A 51 -3.07 -12.63 -1.01
N VAL A 52 -2.78 -13.13 0.19
CA VAL A 52 -2.13 -12.38 1.26
C VAL A 52 -0.96 -13.17 1.79
N LEU A 53 0.19 -12.51 1.94
CA LEU A 53 1.40 -13.02 2.60
C LEU A 53 1.63 -12.23 3.88
N ASN A 54 1.95 -12.89 4.97
CA ASN A 54 2.60 -12.24 6.10
C ASN A 54 4.12 -12.36 5.92
N SER A 55 4.75 -11.31 5.42
CA SER A 55 6.21 -11.25 5.24
C SER A 55 6.96 -10.80 6.49
N GLY A 56 6.24 -10.49 7.57
CA GLY A 56 6.80 -10.11 8.87
C GLY A 56 7.37 -11.29 9.66
N GLU A 57 7.98 -10.96 10.80
CA GLU A 57 8.63 -11.93 11.68
C GLU A 57 7.69 -12.51 12.74
N THR A 58 6.49 -11.98 12.87
CA THR A 58 5.48 -12.37 13.87
C THR A 58 4.16 -12.71 13.23
N ASP A 59 3.40 -13.55 13.90
CA ASP A 59 2.03 -13.86 13.52
C ASP A 59 1.14 -12.62 13.60
N GLY A 60 0.09 -12.59 12.78
CA GLY A 60 -0.78 -11.42 12.78
C GLY A 60 -2.22 -11.71 12.37
N ILE A 61 -3.06 -10.72 12.61
CA ILE A 61 -4.47 -10.73 12.22
C ILE A 61 -4.71 -9.55 11.30
N PHE A 62 -5.35 -9.81 10.18
CA PHE A 62 -5.82 -8.79 9.26
C PHE A 62 -7.29 -9.01 8.94
N SER A 63 -7.99 -7.96 8.57
CA SER A 63 -9.38 -8.01 8.13
C SER A 63 -9.43 -7.70 6.64
N PHE A 64 -10.19 -8.49 5.88
CA PHE A 64 -10.41 -8.26 4.44
C PHE A 64 -11.89 -8.15 4.16
N GLY A 65 -12.28 -7.23 3.28
CA GLY A 65 -13.68 -7.06 2.95
C GLY A 65 -13.99 -5.96 1.96
N GLY A 66 -15.25 -5.60 1.89
CA GLY A 66 -15.75 -4.59 0.97
C GLY A 66 -16.86 -3.72 1.54
N LEU A 67 -16.87 -2.46 1.16
CA LEU A 67 -17.96 -1.54 1.42
C LEU A 67 -19.04 -1.73 0.35
N LEU A 68 -20.25 -2.07 0.77
CA LEU A 68 -21.38 -2.36 -0.12
C LEU A 68 -22.33 -1.16 -0.30
N GLY A 69 -22.35 -0.25 0.66
CA GLY A 69 -23.21 0.94 0.64
C GLY A 69 -22.80 1.98 1.67
N TYR A 70 -23.16 3.24 1.42
CA TYR A 70 -22.86 4.35 2.32
C TYR A 70 -24.00 4.70 3.27
N MET A 71 -25.25 4.58 2.82
CA MET A 71 -26.43 4.98 3.60
C MET A 71 -27.57 3.98 3.42
N PRO A 72 -27.82 3.08 4.37
CA PRO A 72 -27.00 2.84 5.55
C PRO A 72 -25.60 2.31 5.16
N ARG A 73 -24.62 2.45 6.06
CA ARG A 73 -23.31 1.84 5.85
C ARG A 73 -23.48 0.33 5.90
N GLU A 74 -23.21 -0.31 4.80
CA GLU A 74 -23.20 -1.75 4.65
C GLU A 74 -21.81 -2.19 4.27
N GLU A 75 -21.28 -3.17 4.99
CA GLU A 75 -19.96 -3.72 4.72
C GLU A 75 -19.94 -5.21 4.98
N VAL A 76 -19.10 -5.92 4.25
CA VAL A 76 -18.72 -7.29 4.54
C VAL A 76 -17.26 -7.28 4.96
N LEU A 77 -16.95 -7.80 6.13
CA LEU A 77 -15.61 -7.85 6.68
C LEU A 77 -15.40 -9.17 7.38
N LYS A 78 -14.25 -9.80 7.16
CA LYS A 78 -13.86 -11.04 7.85
C LYS A 78 -12.40 -10.93 8.30
N ASP A 79 -12.15 -11.39 9.53
CA ASP A 79 -10.83 -11.45 10.13
C ASP A 79 -10.15 -12.77 9.79
N TYR A 80 -8.85 -12.69 9.52
CA TYR A 80 -7.99 -13.82 9.19
C TYR A 80 -6.75 -13.79 10.07
N TYR A 81 -6.41 -14.94 10.65
CA TYR A 81 -5.13 -15.15 11.31
C TYR A 81 -4.13 -15.70 10.30
N LEU A 82 -2.94 -15.10 10.25
CA LEU A 82 -1.90 -15.50 9.31
C LEU A 82 -0.55 -15.56 10.01
N PRO A 83 0.01 -16.77 10.20
CA PRO A 83 1.33 -16.94 10.78
C PRO A 83 2.43 -16.28 9.96
N ALA A 84 3.55 -15.94 10.63
CA ALA A 84 4.74 -15.39 10.00
C ALA A 84 5.25 -16.27 8.84
N GLY A 85 5.56 -15.67 7.71
CA GLY A 85 6.06 -16.35 6.51
C GLY A 85 5.03 -17.20 5.77
N LYS A 86 3.77 -17.21 6.19
CA LYS A 86 2.68 -17.95 5.54
C LYS A 86 1.87 -17.07 4.60
N ALA A 87 1.24 -17.71 3.62
CA ALA A 87 0.35 -17.05 2.67
C ALA A 87 -0.98 -17.76 2.55
N LEU A 88 -2.06 -16.97 2.39
CA LEU A 88 -3.42 -17.43 2.16
C LEU A 88 -3.96 -16.89 0.84
N GLU A 89 -4.76 -17.68 0.19
CA GLU A 89 -5.72 -17.23 -0.81
C GLU A 89 -7.12 -17.26 -0.18
N ILE A 90 -7.85 -16.17 -0.28
CA ILE A 90 -9.14 -15.98 0.39
C ILE A 90 -10.23 -15.59 -0.58
N TRP A 91 -11.45 -16.05 -0.31
CA TRP A 91 -12.65 -15.73 -1.06
C TRP A 91 -13.74 -15.31 -0.09
N LEU A 92 -14.35 -14.16 -0.33
CA LEU A 92 -15.42 -13.62 0.50
C LEU A 92 -16.64 -13.29 -0.35
N PRO A 93 -17.80 -13.92 -0.10
CA PRO A 93 -19.03 -13.62 -0.80
C PRO A 93 -19.62 -12.29 -0.33
N CYS A 94 -20.26 -11.57 -1.24
CA CYS A 94 -20.94 -10.32 -1.01
C CYS A 94 -22.30 -10.33 -1.72
N ASP A 95 -23.36 -9.98 -1.02
CA ASP A 95 -24.71 -9.94 -1.61
C ASP A 95 -24.87 -8.85 -2.68
N LYS A 96 -24.07 -7.80 -2.58
CA LYS A 96 -24.03 -6.66 -3.51
C LYS A 96 -22.63 -6.47 -4.06
N ARG A 97 -22.55 -5.81 -5.21
CA ARG A 97 -21.26 -5.40 -5.76
C ARG A 97 -20.59 -4.38 -4.80
N PRO A 98 -19.39 -4.66 -4.30
CA PRO A 98 -18.67 -3.74 -3.48
C PRO A 98 -18.32 -2.43 -4.23
N LEU A 99 -18.48 -1.32 -3.56
CA LEU A 99 -18.04 0.00 -4.02
C LEU A 99 -16.53 0.14 -3.90
N TYR A 100 -15.97 -0.40 -2.80
CA TYR A 100 -14.56 -0.46 -2.51
C TYR A 100 -14.22 -1.80 -1.86
N VAL A 101 -13.05 -2.31 -2.17
CA VAL A 101 -12.47 -3.47 -1.51
C VAL A 101 -11.21 -3.02 -0.78
N GLY A 102 -10.96 -3.56 0.38
CA GLY A 102 -9.79 -3.19 1.15
C GLY A 102 -9.46 -4.20 2.23
N TYR A 103 -8.35 -3.95 2.88
CA TYR A 103 -7.94 -4.71 4.06
C TYR A 103 -7.46 -3.77 5.16
N CYS A 104 -7.64 -4.21 6.40
CA CYS A 104 -7.14 -3.56 7.59
C CYS A 104 -6.12 -4.48 8.26
N THR A 105 -4.92 -4.00 8.47
CA THR A 105 -3.82 -4.81 8.98
C THR A 105 -3.71 -4.78 10.51
N ASN A 106 -4.61 -4.05 11.17
CA ASN A 106 -4.65 -3.95 12.63
C ASN A 106 -3.29 -3.55 13.23
N ILE A 107 -2.72 -4.38 14.10
CA ILE A 107 -1.38 -4.16 14.66
C ILE A 107 -0.35 -4.78 13.72
N SER A 108 0.28 -3.94 12.91
CA SER A 108 1.25 -4.38 11.88
C SER A 108 2.30 -3.32 11.58
N GLY A 109 3.28 -3.68 10.76
CA GLY A 109 4.24 -2.75 10.15
C GLY A 109 3.67 -1.97 8.96
N ASN A 110 2.49 -2.33 8.44
CA ASN A 110 1.88 -1.63 7.32
C ASN A 110 1.44 -0.20 7.69
N ARG A 111 1.63 0.71 6.75
CA ARG A 111 1.23 2.12 6.89
C ARG A 111 0.66 2.68 5.60
N PRO A 112 -0.59 3.21 5.60
CA PRO A 112 -1.55 3.17 6.71
C PRO A 112 -2.05 1.75 6.98
N MET A 113 -2.75 1.53 8.09
CA MET A 113 -3.32 0.23 8.44
C MET A 113 -4.50 -0.16 7.55
N ASP A 114 -5.27 0.81 7.08
CA ASP A 114 -6.38 0.62 6.15
C ASP A 114 -5.91 0.90 4.73
N ILE A 115 -5.97 -0.11 3.88
CA ILE A 115 -5.48 -0.03 2.51
C ILE A 115 -6.62 -0.40 1.55
N LEU A 116 -6.83 0.44 0.54
CA LEU A 116 -7.74 0.12 -0.57
C LEU A 116 -7.00 -0.74 -1.58
N VAL A 117 -7.69 -1.73 -2.10
CA VAL A 117 -7.15 -2.67 -3.09
C VAL A 117 -7.83 -2.46 -4.43
N ASN A 118 -7.04 -2.29 -5.48
CA ASN A 118 -7.55 -2.26 -6.84
C ASN A 118 -7.93 -3.68 -7.26
N CYS A 119 -9.23 -3.95 -7.36
CA CYS A 119 -9.71 -5.25 -7.80
C CYS A 119 -9.88 -5.29 -9.32
N SER A 120 -9.28 -6.29 -9.97
CA SER A 120 -9.65 -6.62 -11.34
C SER A 120 -11.06 -7.21 -11.35
N VAL A 121 -11.92 -6.71 -12.27
CA VAL A 121 -13.25 -7.28 -12.48
C VAL A 121 -13.14 -8.35 -13.53
N GLU A 122 -13.37 -9.61 -13.15
CA GLU A 122 -13.35 -10.73 -14.07
C GLU A 122 -14.78 -11.05 -14.53
N ASN A 123 -14.92 -11.35 -15.81
CA ASN A 123 -16.22 -11.74 -16.40
C ASN A 123 -16.59 -13.20 -16.12
N GLU A 124 -15.70 -13.96 -15.52
CA GLU A 124 -15.94 -15.34 -15.14
C GLU A 124 -16.98 -15.42 -14.02
N ILE A 125 -17.95 -16.28 -14.18
CA ILE A 125 -19.00 -16.52 -13.19
C ILE A 125 -18.57 -17.68 -12.30
N VAL A 126 -18.61 -17.47 -10.99
CA VAL A 126 -18.33 -18.51 -9.99
C VAL A 126 -19.59 -19.33 -9.76
N THR A 127 -19.52 -20.65 -9.96
CA THR A 127 -20.68 -21.55 -9.87
C THR A 127 -20.61 -22.56 -8.73
N GLU A 128 -19.42 -22.79 -8.15
CA GLU A 128 -19.24 -23.88 -7.16
C GLU A 128 -18.79 -23.40 -5.79
N CYS A 129 -17.87 -22.41 -5.72
CA CYS A 129 -17.28 -21.96 -4.46
C CYS A 129 -17.71 -20.54 -4.13
N VAL A 130 -18.51 -20.38 -3.10
CA VAL A 130 -19.03 -19.07 -2.68
C VAL A 130 -18.04 -18.32 -1.77
N GLY A 131 -17.40 -19.01 -0.84
CA GLY A 131 -16.43 -18.41 0.08
C GLY A 131 -15.50 -19.43 0.72
N GLY A 132 -14.36 -18.96 1.25
CA GLY A 132 -13.39 -19.81 1.92
C GLY A 132 -11.99 -19.23 1.97
N GLU A 133 -11.06 -20.05 2.42
CA GLU A 133 -9.64 -19.73 2.50
C GLU A 133 -8.80 -20.97 2.24
N ARG A 134 -7.59 -20.78 1.70
CA ARG A 134 -6.64 -21.86 1.42
C ARG A 134 -5.22 -21.37 1.64
N GLU A 135 -4.41 -22.16 2.35
CA GLU A 135 -2.96 -21.91 2.41
C GLU A 135 -2.34 -22.11 1.02
N ILE A 136 -1.48 -21.18 0.62
CA ILE A 136 -0.73 -21.21 -0.64
C ILE A 136 0.75 -21.09 -0.36
N ASP A 137 1.58 -21.46 -1.35
CA ASP A 137 3.02 -21.31 -1.23
C ASP A 137 3.40 -19.82 -1.20
N SER A 138 4.14 -19.41 -0.16
CA SER A 138 4.66 -18.04 -0.03
C SER A 138 5.62 -17.65 -1.16
N MET A 139 6.20 -18.64 -1.85
CA MET A 139 7.01 -18.42 -3.06
C MET A 139 6.25 -17.67 -4.16
N TYR A 140 4.92 -17.73 -4.16
CA TYR A 140 4.06 -16.95 -5.07
C TYR A 140 4.34 -15.43 -4.97
N PHE A 141 4.67 -14.95 -3.78
CA PHE A 141 4.98 -13.54 -3.52
C PHE A 141 6.42 -13.16 -3.85
N ARG A 142 7.31 -14.14 -4.05
CA ARG A 142 8.63 -13.86 -4.58
C ARG A 142 8.46 -13.41 -6.02
N LYS A 143 8.94 -12.21 -6.35
CA LYS A 143 8.87 -11.68 -7.72
C LYS A 143 9.42 -12.74 -8.67
N SER A 144 8.56 -13.30 -9.49
CA SER A 144 8.98 -14.25 -10.53
C SER A 144 9.49 -13.43 -11.71
N GLY A 145 10.78 -13.50 -11.93
CA GLY A 145 11.40 -12.99 -13.15
C GLY A 145 11.91 -11.54 -13.05
N ASN A 146 12.97 -11.30 -13.78
CA ASN A 146 13.72 -10.04 -13.87
C ASN A 146 13.02 -8.97 -14.73
N ASP A 147 11.72 -9.08 -14.97
CA ASP A 147 11.07 -8.28 -16.00
C ASP A 147 10.67 -6.88 -15.51
N GLU A 148 10.62 -6.67 -14.19
CA GLU A 148 10.27 -5.37 -13.61
C GLU A 148 11.27 -4.97 -12.51
N ILE A 149 11.80 -3.76 -12.63
CA ILE A 149 12.67 -3.16 -11.62
C ILE A 149 11.90 -2.00 -10.99
N VAL A 150 11.50 -2.17 -9.75
CA VAL A 150 10.79 -1.15 -8.98
C VAL A 150 11.79 -0.43 -8.09
N VAL A 151 11.72 0.89 -8.05
CA VAL A 151 12.43 1.73 -7.09
C VAL A 151 11.39 2.61 -6.41
N ASP A 152 11.10 2.33 -5.17
CA ASP A 152 10.16 3.08 -4.35
C ASP A 152 10.85 4.20 -3.57
N ASP A 153 10.09 5.07 -2.93
CA ASP A 153 10.61 6.19 -2.13
C ASP A 153 11.27 5.73 -0.80
N GLN A 154 11.11 4.48 -0.42
CA GLN A 154 11.78 3.82 0.69
C GLN A 154 13.07 3.09 0.29
N ASP A 155 13.34 2.94 -0.99
CA ASP A 155 14.49 2.20 -1.49
C ASP A 155 15.80 3.00 -1.43
N PRO A 156 16.96 2.33 -1.29
CA PRO A 156 18.27 3.00 -1.32
C PRO A 156 18.55 3.76 -2.63
N GLY A 157 17.85 3.40 -3.70
CA GLY A 157 17.90 4.08 -5.01
C GLY A 157 17.22 5.44 -5.04
N PHE A 158 16.38 5.75 -4.05
CA PHE A 158 15.67 7.03 -3.96
C PHE A 158 16.44 8.08 -3.18
N SER A 159 16.36 9.33 -3.61
CA SER A 159 16.93 10.47 -2.89
C SER A 159 16.24 11.79 -3.22
N LEU A 160 16.16 12.67 -2.24
CA LEU A 160 15.60 14.01 -2.36
C LEU A 160 16.69 15.06 -2.37
N VAL A 161 16.60 16.01 -3.28
CA VAL A 161 17.44 17.21 -3.34
C VAL A 161 16.55 18.41 -3.06
N ASP A 162 16.87 19.17 -2.04
CA ASP A 162 16.15 20.40 -1.70
C ASP A 162 17.00 21.64 -2.04
N ALA A 163 16.44 22.56 -2.81
CA ALA A 163 17.07 23.81 -3.17
C ALA A 163 17.40 24.71 -1.97
N SER A 164 16.59 24.60 -0.90
CA SER A 164 16.77 25.40 0.31
C SER A 164 18.07 25.10 1.06
N SER A 165 18.72 23.97 0.77
CA SER A 165 20.00 23.61 1.42
C SER A 165 21.21 24.37 0.86
N ARG A 166 21.09 25.02 -0.30
CA ARG A 166 22.21 25.73 -0.95
C ARG A 166 22.59 27.06 -0.31
N ASN A 167 21.67 27.74 0.35
CA ASN A 167 21.92 29.04 0.99
C ASN A 167 21.95 28.95 2.51
N LYS A 168 22.97 28.26 3.06
CA LYS A 168 23.21 28.19 4.51
C LYS A 168 23.41 29.59 5.11
N ILE A 169 24.00 30.52 4.36
CA ILE A 169 24.21 31.92 4.77
C ILE A 169 22.86 32.66 4.85
N TYR A 170 21.98 32.51 3.86
CA TYR A 170 20.65 33.12 3.90
C TYR A 170 19.78 32.54 5.01
N ALA A 171 19.83 31.22 5.22
CA ALA A 171 19.14 30.55 6.30
C ALA A 171 19.66 30.98 7.69
N PHE A 172 20.95 31.29 7.81
CA PHE A 172 21.55 31.78 9.04
C PHE A 172 21.13 33.25 9.35
N LEU A 173 21.13 34.12 8.32
CA LEU A 173 20.73 35.53 8.47
C LEU A 173 19.24 35.72 8.74
N HIS A 174 18.39 34.79 8.30
CA HIS A 174 16.92 34.84 8.50
C HIS A 174 16.40 33.82 9.52
N ARG A 175 17.28 33.32 10.41
CA ARG A 175 16.94 32.29 11.41
C ARG A 175 15.81 32.71 12.35
N ASP A 176 15.69 33.99 12.65
CA ASP A 176 14.69 34.51 13.59
C ASP A 176 13.32 34.74 12.96
N GLN A 177 13.23 34.85 11.63
CA GLN A 177 11.96 34.99 10.94
C GLN A 177 11.18 33.67 10.77
N LYS A 178 11.89 32.51 10.89
CA LYS A 178 11.28 31.19 10.79
C LYS A 178 10.49 30.77 12.04
N LYS A 179 10.66 31.43 13.17
CA LYS A 179 10.09 31.00 14.45
C LYS A 179 8.59 31.32 14.64
N LYS A 180 7.92 32.04 13.74
CA LYS A 180 6.54 32.51 13.97
C LYS A 180 5.55 32.33 12.83
N LYS A 181 5.83 31.55 11.80
CA LYS A 181 4.81 31.19 10.84
C LYS A 181 4.17 29.88 11.28
N TYR A 182 2.98 29.99 11.86
CA TYR A 182 2.02 28.90 11.89
C TYR A 182 1.82 28.48 10.42
N GLU A 183 2.42 27.38 10.00
CA GLU A 183 2.11 26.79 8.71
C GLU A 183 0.66 26.32 8.81
N LYS A 184 -0.19 26.93 8.01
CA LYS A 184 -1.59 26.48 7.93
C LYS A 184 -1.55 24.99 7.56
N PRO A 185 -2.31 24.13 8.25
CA PRO A 185 -2.28 22.68 7.97
C PRO A 185 -2.63 22.28 6.54
N ILE A 186 -3.12 23.23 5.73
CA ILE A 186 -3.57 23.04 4.34
C ILE A 186 -2.56 23.61 3.32
N SER A 187 -1.48 24.27 3.73
CA SER A 187 -0.50 24.80 2.78
C SER A 187 0.57 23.77 2.47
N ALA A 188 0.83 23.53 1.19
CA ALA A 188 1.93 22.68 0.76
C ALA A 188 3.25 23.20 1.34
N PRO A 189 4.12 22.31 1.86
CA PRO A 189 5.36 22.69 2.54
C PRO A 189 6.40 23.22 1.56
N GLY A 190 7.25 24.14 2.03
CA GLY A 190 8.39 24.65 1.26
C GLY A 190 9.56 23.66 1.12
N THR A 191 9.58 22.60 1.93
CA THR A 191 10.54 21.48 1.88
C THR A 191 9.80 20.18 1.64
N TRP A 192 10.49 19.15 1.16
CA TRP A 192 9.90 17.83 0.98
C TRP A 192 9.36 17.28 2.30
N ARG A 193 8.12 16.80 2.27
CA ARG A 193 7.47 16.11 3.39
C ARG A 193 6.92 14.77 2.96
N LEU A 194 7.15 13.77 3.80
CA LEU A 194 6.56 12.44 3.66
C LEU A 194 5.09 12.48 4.07
N VAL A 195 4.26 11.78 3.32
CA VAL A 195 2.85 11.57 3.62
C VAL A 195 2.50 10.11 3.39
N TYR A 196 1.59 9.61 4.21
CA TYR A 196 1.03 8.26 4.12
C TYR A 196 -0.38 8.35 3.59
N ASN A 197 -0.72 7.53 2.60
CA ASN A 197 -2.10 7.43 2.11
C ASN A 197 -2.34 6.04 1.52
N LYS A 198 -3.51 5.46 1.84
CA LYS A 198 -3.95 4.14 1.40
C LYS A 198 -4.11 3.95 -0.12
N VAL A 199 -3.99 5.00 -0.89
CA VAL A 199 -4.05 4.98 -2.35
C VAL A 199 -2.69 5.16 -3.00
N PHE A 200 -1.61 5.34 -2.21
CA PHE A 200 -0.26 5.41 -2.75
C PHE A 200 0.28 4.01 -3.04
N TYR A 201 1.20 3.95 -3.96
CA TYR A 201 1.98 2.74 -4.24
C TYR A 201 2.98 2.51 -3.11
N GLY A 202 3.31 1.24 -2.87
CA GLY A 202 4.33 0.82 -1.91
C GLY A 202 3.79 -0.17 -0.88
N GLU A 203 4.66 -1.09 -0.46
CA GLU A 203 4.43 -2.04 0.62
C GLU A 203 5.75 -2.21 1.39
N PRO A 204 5.71 -2.22 2.70
CA PRO A 204 4.55 -2.15 3.60
C PRO A 204 4.05 -0.73 3.88
N GLU A 205 4.72 0.30 3.40
CA GLU A 205 4.37 1.68 3.62
C GLU A 205 3.93 2.35 2.31
N CYS A 206 2.65 2.74 2.24
CA CYS A 206 2.11 3.49 1.11
C CYS A 206 2.44 4.96 1.30
N THR A 207 3.61 5.40 0.83
CA THR A 207 4.17 6.72 1.05
C THR A 207 4.32 7.52 -0.24
N ALA A 208 4.41 8.83 -0.09
CA ALA A 208 4.84 9.73 -1.13
C ALA A 208 5.47 10.99 -0.52
N TYR A 209 6.36 11.64 -1.26
CA TYR A 209 6.90 12.93 -0.90
C TYR A 209 6.24 14.04 -1.70
N TYR A 210 5.88 15.11 -1.01
CA TYR A 210 5.28 16.28 -1.63
C TYR A 210 5.90 17.58 -1.13
N LYS A 211 5.84 18.62 -1.96
CA LYS A 211 6.21 19.98 -1.62
C LYS A 211 5.51 20.97 -2.56
N ILE A 212 5.52 22.25 -2.17
CA ILE A 212 5.05 23.31 -3.05
C ILE A 212 5.93 23.40 -4.32
N CYS A 213 5.31 23.61 -5.45
CA CYS A 213 6.03 23.87 -6.71
C CYS A 213 7.00 25.03 -6.56
N GLY A 214 8.18 24.89 -7.16
CA GLY A 214 9.24 25.87 -7.19
C GLY A 214 9.78 26.05 -8.61
N THR A 215 10.99 26.57 -8.71
CA THR A 215 11.70 26.84 -9.97
C THR A 215 12.39 25.61 -10.58
N GLY A 216 12.12 24.41 -10.06
CA GLY A 216 12.72 23.14 -10.53
C GLY A 216 14.08 22.83 -9.89
N GLU A 217 14.50 23.59 -8.90
CA GLU A 217 15.76 23.33 -8.20
C GLU A 217 15.71 22.14 -7.23
N SER A 218 14.51 21.86 -6.69
CA SER A 218 14.27 20.69 -5.85
C SER A 218 13.88 19.51 -6.72
N LYS A 219 14.46 18.35 -6.44
CA LYS A 219 14.31 17.15 -7.27
C LYS A 219 14.09 15.91 -6.38
N ALA A 220 13.27 14.99 -6.87
CA ALA A 220 13.26 13.61 -6.45
C ALA A 220 14.03 12.79 -7.50
N VAL A 221 14.89 11.91 -7.07
CA VAL A 221 15.76 11.14 -7.95
C VAL A 221 15.64 9.66 -7.61
N TRP A 222 15.30 8.87 -8.60
CA TRP A 222 15.27 7.40 -8.54
C TRP A 222 16.44 6.85 -9.34
N ARG A 223 17.17 5.89 -8.77
CA ARG A 223 18.29 5.20 -9.42
C ARG A 223 18.02 3.71 -9.40
N ALA A 224 17.81 3.14 -10.55
CA ALA A 224 17.65 1.69 -10.73
C ALA A 224 18.99 1.08 -11.15
N ASN A 225 19.29 -0.11 -10.60
CA ASN A 225 20.39 -0.94 -11.09
C ASN A 225 19.84 -1.85 -12.19
N LEU A 226 20.22 -1.58 -13.43
CA LEU A 226 19.80 -2.38 -14.58
C LEU A 226 20.69 -3.62 -14.68
N PRO A 227 20.12 -4.84 -14.82
CA PRO A 227 20.89 -6.08 -14.88
C PRO A 227 21.68 -6.24 -16.18
N GLU A 228 21.19 -5.65 -17.25
CA GLU A 228 21.79 -5.75 -18.58
C GLU A 228 21.54 -4.49 -19.43
N ASN A 229 22.25 -4.37 -20.53
CA ASN A 229 21.99 -3.32 -21.51
C ASN A 229 20.82 -3.73 -22.40
N GLY A 230 19.82 -2.87 -22.53
CA GLY A 230 18.62 -3.18 -23.30
C GLY A 230 17.68 -2.00 -23.47
N LEU A 231 16.53 -2.29 -24.03
CA LEU A 231 15.40 -1.36 -24.11
C LEU A 231 14.52 -1.57 -22.87
N TYR A 232 14.26 -0.47 -22.18
CA TYR A 232 13.40 -0.46 -20.98
C TYR A 232 12.22 0.47 -21.19
N GLU A 233 11.04 0.02 -20.78
CA GLU A 233 9.90 0.90 -20.56
C GLU A 233 9.97 1.44 -19.13
N VAL A 234 9.80 2.75 -18.97
CA VAL A 234 9.84 3.40 -17.66
C VAL A 234 8.46 3.89 -17.30
N PHE A 235 8.01 3.49 -16.14
CA PHE A 235 6.74 3.88 -15.56
C PHE A 235 6.98 4.71 -14.30
N VAL A 236 6.18 5.76 -14.11
CA VAL A 236 6.20 6.58 -12.91
C VAL A 236 4.82 6.50 -12.26
N ALA A 237 4.76 5.91 -11.08
CA ALA A 237 3.56 5.95 -10.26
C ALA A 237 3.41 7.36 -9.67
N ASN A 238 2.33 8.03 -10.02
CA ASN A 238 2.02 9.36 -9.53
C ASN A 238 0.53 9.46 -9.26
N GLN A 239 0.18 9.98 -8.09
CA GLN A 239 -1.20 10.30 -7.81
C GLN A 239 -1.52 11.70 -8.31
N SER A 240 -2.50 11.78 -9.20
CA SER A 240 -3.08 13.06 -9.62
C SER A 240 -4.08 13.53 -8.56
N ASP A 241 -3.62 14.27 -7.58
CA ASP A 241 -4.53 15.15 -6.85
C ASP A 241 -4.85 16.37 -7.72
N TYR A 242 -6.02 16.99 -7.51
CA TYR A 242 -6.52 18.18 -8.23
C TYR A 242 -5.54 19.37 -8.26
N ALA A 243 -4.40 19.25 -7.60
CA ALA A 243 -3.36 20.26 -7.47
C ALA A 243 -1.98 19.82 -8.03
N ALA A 244 -1.82 18.63 -8.56
CA ALA A 244 -0.54 18.18 -9.10
C ALA A 244 -0.32 18.75 -10.49
N SER A 245 0.27 19.92 -10.55
CA SER A 245 0.77 20.51 -11.80
C SER A 245 2.12 19.90 -12.14
N SER A 246 2.15 19.10 -13.20
CA SER A 246 3.30 18.66 -13.99
C SER A 246 4.47 17.99 -13.25
N ILE A 247 4.61 16.70 -13.45
CA ILE A 247 5.87 15.98 -13.24
C ILE A 247 6.69 16.08 -14.52
N PHE A 248 7.89 16.63 -14.42
CA PHE A 248 8.89 16.54 -15.48
C PHE A 248 9.86 15.42 -15.12
N ALA A 249 9.74 14.27 -15.78
CA ALA A 249 10.73 13.21 -15.69
C ALA A 249 11.88 13.47 -16.65
N LEU A 250 13.09 13.65 -16.14
CA LEU A 250 14.32 13.66 -16.91
C LEU A 250 15.00 12.31 -16.70
N ILE A 251 14.98 11.47 -17.72
CA ILE A 251 15.64 10.18 -17.70
C ILE A 251 17.02 10.34 -18.30
N THR A 252 18.06 10.06 -17.52
CA THR A 252 19.45 10.16 -17.94
C THR A 252 20.17 8.83 -17.75
N GLY A 253 21.06 8.49 -18.68
CA GLY A 253 21.91 7.29 -18.57
C GLY A 253 21.33 6.04 -19.23
N VAL A 254 20.19 6.12 -19.89
CA VAL A 254 19.64 5.01 -20.67
C VAL A 254 20.11 5.16 -22.14
N HIS A 255 20.77 4.15 -22.67
CA HIS A 255 21.27 4.18 -24.05
C HIS A 255 20.16 4.14 -25.11
N SER A 256 18.98 3.64 -24.75
CA SER A 256 17.77 3.72 -25.57
C SER A 256 16.52 3.66 -24.71
N LEU A 257 15.63 4.63 -24.87
CA LEU A 257 14.34 4.70 -24.19
C LEU A 257 13.25 4.55 -25.25
N SER A 258 12.38 3.51 -25.11
CA SER A 258 11.30 3.34 -26.08
C SER A 258 10.08 4.17 -25.73
N ARG A 259 9.71 4.27 -24.44
CA ARG A 259 8.55 5.03 -23.95
C ARG A 259 8.65 5.37 -22.46
N VAL A 260 8.03 6.48 -22.06
CA VAL A 260 7.74 6.82 -20.66
C VAL A 260 6.23 6.85 -20.50
N TYR A 261 5.73 6.07 -19.59
CA TYR A 261 4.30 6.05 -19.23
C TYR A 261 4.10 6.65 -17.85
N GLN A 262 3.08 7.49 -17.74
CA GLN A 262 2.65 8.03 -16.46
C GLN A 262 1.33 7.35 -16.10
N TYR A 263 1.33 6.61 -14.98
CA TYR A 263 0.11 6.04 -14.44
C TYR A 263 -0.51 7.02 -13.44
N TYR A 264 -1.81 7.22 -13.61
CA TYR A 264 -2.67 7.88 -12.62
C TYR A 264 -3.40 6.77 -11.87
N THR A 265 -3.19 6.65 -10.58
CA THR A 265 -3.92 5.72 -9.70
C THR A 265 -5.12 6.41 -9.07
#